data_38f50c52871fcc86b63625233e4cd239
#
_entry.id   38f50c52871fcc86b63625233e4cd239
#
_cell.length_a   1.000
_cell.length_b   1.000
_cell.length_c   1.000
_cell.angle_alpha   90.00
_cell.angle_beta   90.00
_cell.angle_gamma   90.00
#
_symmetry.space_group_name_H-M   'P 1'
#
loop_
_entity.id
_entity.type
_entity.pdbx_description
1 polymer ?
#
loop_
_entity_poly.entity_id
_entity_poly.type
_entity_poly.pdbx_seq_one_letter_code
_entity_poly.pdbx_strand_id
1 'polypeptide(L)'
;LASRNTEKLGSLKEETNAHVFTCDASDPNQVEQLFKQTDKAIGTPEIVIYNPSARVRGSITDLDPHATKKAIETTCFGGFLVAQQAAKRMLIKGKGNIFLTSASASVKGFPLSAVFAMGKFGLRGLAQSLARELHPQNIHIGHFVIDGGISASHREERKEDGSYKLLDPDEIAKSYLHFYQQHKSSWSWEIELRPWVEKF
;
A
#
# COMPACT_ATOMS: atom_id res chain seq x y z
N LEU A 1 10.98 -3.74 7.61
CA LEU A 1 9.55 -3.62 7.92
C LEU A 1 9.29 -2.38 8.78
N ALA A 2 8.17 -1.68 8.59
CA ALA A 2 7.80 -0.52 9.40
C ALA A 2 6.34 -0.60 9.88
N SER A 3 6.11 -0.28 11.15
CA SER A 3 4.78 -0.26 11.77
C SER A 3 4.77 0.64 13.00
N ARG A 4 3.60 1.17 13.38
CA ARG A 4 3.42 1.90 14.65
C ARG A 4 3.60 1.01 15.88
N ASN A 5 3.22 -0.26 15.77
CA ASN A 5 3.46 -1.29 16.78
C ASN A 5 4.30 -2.40 16.15
N THR A 6 5.55 -2.51 16.56
CA THR A 6 6.52 -3.47 16.05
C THR A 6 6.47 -4.84 16.74
N GLU A 7 5.82 -4.95 17.91
CA GLU A 7 5.66 -6.23 18.61
C GLU A 7 4.95 -7.28 17.76
N LYS A 8 3.96 -6.83 16.95
CA LYS A 8 3.21 -7.70 16.03
C LYS A 8 4.05 -8.25 14.88
N LEU A 9 5.25 -7.75 14.69
CA LEU A 9 6.16 -8.15 13.61
C LEU A 9 7.24 -9.13 14.09
N GLY A 10 7.19 -9.59 15.35
CA GLY A 10 8.24 -10.44 15.94
C GLY A 10 8.47 -11.73 15.16
N SER A 11 7.42 -12.54 14.93
CA SER A 11 7.53 -13.78 14.15
C SER A 11 8.01 -13.53 12.72
N LEU A 12 7.48 -12.52 12.04
CA LEU A 12 7.88 -12.17 10.69
C LEU A 12 9.34 -11.70 10.63
N LYS A 13 9.79 -10.95 11.65
CA LYS A 13 11.20 -10.56 11.78
C LYS A 13 12.12 -11.77 11.89
N GLU A 14 11.76 -12.75 12.73
CA GLU A 14 12.53 -13.97 12.93
C GLU A 14 12.57 -14.83 11.65
N GLU A 15 11.43 -15.00 11.01
CA GLU A 15 11.31 -15.78 9.78
C GLU A 15 12.11 -15.19 8.61
N THR A 16 12.09 -13.86 8.45
CA THR A 16 12.67 -13.16 7.30
C THR A 16 14.02 -12.50 7.59
N ASN A 17 14.49 -12.50 8.83
CA ASN A 17 15.64 -11.72 9.30
C ASN A 17 15.55 -10.22 8.94
N ALA A 18 14.35 -9.66 8.94
CA ALA A 18 14.09 -8.30 8.53
C ALA A 18 14.44 -7.28 9.63
N HIS A 19 14.97 -6.13 9.22
CA HIS A 19 15.01 -4.96 10.09
C HIS A 19 13.60 -4.42 10.33
N VAL A 20 13.30 -4.06 11.58
CA VAL A 20 11.99 -3.55 11.98
C VAL A 20 12.14 -2.16 12.58
N PHE A 21 11.33 -1.23 12.11
CA PHE A 21 11.35 0.19 12.53
C PHE A 21 9.96 0.63 13.01
N THR A 22 9.92 1.42 14.08
CA THR A 22 8.68 2.09 14.50
C THR A 22 8.45 3.33 13.63
N CYS A 23 7.25 3.45 13.02
CA CYS A 23 6.90 4.61 12.21
C CYS A 23 5.38 4.78 12.14
N ASP A 24 4.90 5.99 12.40
CA ASP A 24 3.59 6.45 11.92
C ASP A 24 3.77 7.06 10.53
N ALA A 25 3.22 6.39 9.53
CA ALA A 25 3.36 6.81 8.13
C ALA A 25 2.65 8.14 7.81
N SER A 26 1.79 8.65 8.70
CA SER A 26 1.14 9.97 8.57
C SER A 26 1.99 11.13 9.13
N ASP A 27 3.10 10.83 9.80
CA ASP A 27 4.02 11.81 10.37
C ASP A 27 5.23 12.03 9.44
N PRO A 28 5.41 13.25 8.87
CA PRO A 28 6.52 13.55 7.96
C PRO A 28 7.91 13.31 8.58
N ASN A 29 8.08 13.64 9.86
CA ASN A 29 9.37 13.50 10.54
C ASN A 29 9.70 12.03 10.78
N GLN A 30 8.73 11.21 11.18
CA GLN A 30 8.92 9.78 11.38
C GLN A 30 9.22 9.06 10.06
N VAL A 31 8.54 9.43 8.97
CA VAL A 31 8.82 8.88 7.64
C VAL A 31 10.23 9.27 7.18
N GLU A 32 10.65 10.51 7.34
CA GLU A 32 12.02 10.92 7.01
C GLU A 32 13.05 10.13 7.83
N GLN A 33 12.84 9.98 9.13
CA GLN A 33 13.73 9.21 10.02
C GLN A 33 13.76 7.72 9.66
N LEU A 34 12.62 7.14 9.31
CA LEU A 34 12.55 5.76 8.81
C LEU A 34 13.50 5.56 7.63
N PHE A 35 13.45 6.43 6.64
CA PHE A 35 14.31 6.29 5.47
C PHE A 35 15.79 6.54 5.79
N LYS A 36 16.14 7.49 6.67
CA LYS A 36 17.51 7.67 7.17
C LYS A 36 18.04 6.43 7.89
N GLN A 37 17.22 5.80 8.72
CA GLN A 37 17.58 4.56 9.41
C GLN A 37 17.71 3.39 8.42
N THR A 38 16.84 3.30 7.44
CA THR A 38 16.89 2.29 6.37
C THR A 38 18.18 2.43 5.55
N ASP A 39 18.51 3.66 5.13
CA ASP A 39 19.75 3.94 4.39
C ASP A 39 20.99 3.48 5.15
N LYS A 40 20.99 3.70 6.48
CA LYS A 40 22.13 3.30 7.34
C LYS A 40 22.19 1.78 7.55
N ALA A 41 21.05 1.10 7.67
CA ALA A 41 20.98 -0.31 8.00
C ALA A 41 21.19 -1.23 6.79
N ILE A 42 20.59 -0.89 5.66
CA ILE A 42 20.54 -1.76 4.47
C ILE A 42 20.76 -1.01 3.14
N GLY A 43 21.00 0.32 3.19
CA GLY A 43 21.11 1.14 2.00
C GLY A 43 19.77 1.55 1.40
N THR A 44 19.83 2.18 0.22
CA THR A 44 18.62 2.61 -0.50
C THR A 44 17.78 1.42 -0.93
N PRO A 45 16.51 1.33 -0.51
CA PRO A 45 15.63 0.23 -0.89
C PRO A 45 15.42 0.20 -2.42
N GLU A 46 15.39 -0.99 -2.98
CA GLU A 46 15.09 -1.20 -4.40
C GLU A 46 13.59 -1.22 -4.67
N ILE A 47 12.80 -1.63 -3.68
CA ILE A 47 11.35 -1.65 -3.71
C ILE A 47 10.80 -1.06 -2.41
N VAL A 48 9.79 -0.21 -2.54
CA VAL A 48 9.03 0.34 -1.41
C VAL A 48 7.56 0.04 -1.63
N ILE A 49 6.94 -0.65 -0.67
CA ILE A 49 5.52 -0.99 -0.72
C ILE A 49 4.79 -0.20 0.38
N TYR A 50 3.87 0.67 -0.01
CA TYR A 50 2.99 1.37 0.89
C TYR A 50 1.69 0.59 1.07
N ASN A 51 1.50 -0.01 2.25
CA ASN A 51 0.35 -0.85 2.57
C ASN A 51 -0.60 -0.28 3.65
N PRO A 52 -0.26 0.80 4.42
CA PRO A 52 -1.15 1.33 5.43
C PRO A 52 -2.50 1.80 4.88
N SER A 53 -3.53 1.64 5.70
CA SER A 53 -4.89 2.06 5.37
C SER A 53 -5.67 2.30 6.66
N ALA A 54 -6.60 3.25 6.62
CA ALA A 54 -7.55 3.50 7.70
C ALA A 54 -8.97 3.61 7.15
N ARG A 55 -9.93 3.14 7.92
CA ARG A 55 -11.35 3.18 7.59
C ARG A 55 -12.14 3.84 8.71
N VAL A 56 -12.98 4.79 8.34
CA VAL A 56 -14.08 5.28 9.17
C VAL A 56 -15.36 5.03 8.38
N ARG A 57 -16.26 4.24 8.94
CA ARG A 57 -17.50 3.84 8.28
C ARG A 57 -18.69 4.48 8.98
N GLY A 58 -19.61 5.02 8.21
CA GLY A 58 -20.83 5.65 8.75
C GLY A 58 -21.57 6.46 7.71
N SER A 59 -22.76 6.94 8.10
CA SER A 59 -23.50 7.92 7.33
C SER A 59 -22.70 9.22 7.23
N ILE A 60 -22.81 9.93 6.11
CA ILE A 60 -22.12 11.21 5.94
C ILE A 60 -22.47 12.24 7.02
N THR A 61 -23.67 12.16 7.60
CA THR A 61 -24.14 13.02 8.67
C THR A 61 -23.49 12.72 10.02
N ASP A 62 -22.97 11.50 10.21
CA ASP A 62 -22.50 10.98 11.51
C ASP A 62 -20.99 10.80 11.56
N LEU A 63 -20.30 11.03 10.43
CA LEU A 63 -18.84 10.91 10.37
C LEU A 63 -18.15 11.98 11.20
N ASP A 64 -17.29 11.56 12.13
CA ASP A 64 -16.45 12.49 12.87
C ASP A 64 -15.35 13.11 11.96
N PRO A 65 -15.29 14.46 11.87
CA PRO A 65 -14.29 15.13 11.00
C PRO A 65 -12.84 14.85 11.42
N HIS A 66 -12.54 14.70 12.70
CA HIS A 66 -11.18 14.43 13.17
C HIS A 66 -10.72 13.01 12.80
N ALA A 67 -11.58 12.01 13.02
CA ALA A 67 -11.31 10.64 12.60
C ALA A 67 -11.22 10.54 11.08
N THR A 68 -12.05 11.26 10.34
CA THR A 68 -12.01 11.37 8.88
C THR A 68 -10.66 11.92 8.40
N LYS A 69 -10.22 13.07 8.95
CA LYS A 69 -8.93 13.67 8.62
C LYS A 69 -7.79 12.67 8.87
N LYS A 70 -7.75 12.07 10.06
CA LYS A 70 -6.71 11.09 10.43
C LYS A 70 -6.68 9.87 9.49
N ALA A 71 -7.85 9.39 9.06
CA ALA A 71 -7.93 8.27 8.12
C ALA A 71 -7.38 8.63 6.74
N ILE A 72 -7.64 9.84 6.24
CA ILE A 72 -7.09 10.35 4.98
C ILE A 72 -5.58 10.57 5.11
N GLU A 73 -5.12 11.13 6.21
CA GLU A 73 -3.69 11.28 6.50
C GLU A 73 -2.98 9.94 6.47
N THR A 74 -3.53 8.91 7.11
CA THR A 74 -2.93 7.57 7.06
C THR A 74 -3.02 6.96 5.66
N THR A 75 -4.15 7.05 4.97
CA THR A 75 -4.36 6.29 3.72
C THR A 75 -3.70 6.94 2.50
N CYS A 76 -3.82 8.27 2.37
CA CYS A 76 -3.38 9.02 1.19
C CYS A 76 -2.11 9.83 1.45
N PHE A 77 -2.12 10.71 2.46
CA PHE A 77 -0.99 11.59 2.72
C PHE A 77 0.27 10.83 3.12
N GLY A 78 0.14 9.78 3.95
CA GLY A 78 1.26 8.91 4.28
C GLY A 78 1.85 8.20 3.03
N GLY A 79 0.98 7.83 2.07
CA GLY A 79 1.43 7.31 0.76
C GLY A 79 2.29 8.33 0.01
N PHE A 80 1.89 9.59 0.01
CA PHE A 80 2.68 10.69 -0.55
C PHE A 80 4.04 10.84 0.16
N LEU A 81 4.06 10.88 1.49
CA LEU A 81 5.30 11.04 2.27
C LEU A 81 6.30 9.92 1.98
N VAL A 82 5.83 8.68 1.99
CA VAL A 82 6.67 7.51 1.72
C VAL A 82 7.15 7.50 0.27
N ALA A 83 6.27 7.76 -0.70
CA ALA A 83 6.65 7.82 -2.11
C ALA A 83 7.66 8.93 -2.37
N GLN A 84 7.53 10.11 -1.75
CA GLN A 84 8.47 11.22 -1.88
C GLN A 84 9.87 10.84 -1.36
N GLN A 85 9.96 10.23 -0.18
CA GLN A 85 11.25 9.81 0.39
C GLN A 85 11.91 8.69 -0.42
N ALA A 86 11.12 7.77 -0.95
CA ALA A 86 11.60 6.73 -1.85
C ALA A 86 12.10 7.34 -3.17
N ALA A 87 11.32 8.18 -3.81
CA ALA A 87 11.67 8.82 -5.09
C ALA A 87 12.95 9.64 -4.99
N LYS A 88 13.15 10.46 -3.93
CA LYS A 88 14.38 11.22 -3.71
C LYS A 88 15.64 10.35 -3.76
N ARG A 89 15.58 9.14 -3.24
CA ARG A 89 16.70 8.19 -3.19
C ARG A 89 16.86 7.41 -4.48
N MET A 90 15.75 6.93 -5.02
CA MET A 90 15.72 6.13 -6.24
C MET A 90 16.14 6.93 -7.47
N LEU A 91 15.82 8.23 -7.54
CA LEU A 91 16.29 9.14 -8.59
C LEU A 91 17.81 9.29 -8.58
N ILE A 92 18.43 9.40 -7.40
CA ILE A 92 19.91 9.43 -7.27
C ILE A 92 20.52 8.09 -7.71
N LYS A 93 19.84 6.97 -7.38
CA LYS A 93 20.27 5.61 -7.77
C LYS A 93 20.01 5.29 -9.25
N GLY A 94 19.14 6.07 -9.91
CA GLY A 94 18.74 5.87 -11.31
C GLY A 94 17.80 4.68 -11.55
N LYS A 95 17.25 4.06 -10.49
CA LYS A 95 16.28 2.96 -10.56
C LYS A 95 15.53 2.74 -9.24
N GLY A 96 14.35 2.17 -9.31
CA GLY A 96 13.57 1.78 -8.14
C GLY A 96 12.13 1.39 -8.46
N ASN A 97 11.40 0.98 -7.41
CA ASN A 97 10.01 0.55 -7.52
C ASN A 97 9.21 1.10 -6.33
N ILE A 98 8.09 1.75 -6.59
CA ILE A 98 7.19 2.28 -5.55
C ILE A 98 5.79 1.72 -5.81
N PHE A 99 5.31 0.87 -4.90
CA PHE A 99 4.03 0.19 -5.02
C PHE A 99 3.06 0.66 -3.94
N LEU A 100 1.85 1.00 -4.34
CA LEU A 100 0.80 1.55 -3.49
C LEU A 100 -0.36 0.57 -3.42
N THR A 101 -0.55 -0.05 -2.26
CA THR A 101 -1.67 -0.97 -2.03
C THR A 101 -2.98 -0.21 -1.86
N SER A 102 -3.94 -0.53 -2.69
CA SER A 102 -5.24 0.12 -2.70
C SER A 102 -6.39 -0.90 -2.50
N ALA A 103 -7.56 -0.55 -2.93
CA ALA A 103 -8.76 -1.38 -2.82
C ALA A 103 -9.77 -0.98 -3.90
N SER A 104 -10.87 -1.74 -4.07
CA SER A 104 -12.02 -1.35 -4.88
C SER A 104 -12.48 0.09 -4.64
N ALA A 105 -12.32 0.58 -3.41
CA ALA A 105 -12.64 1.97 -3.03
C ALA A 105 -11.77 3.03 -3.72
N SER A 106 -10.78 2.65 -4.54
CA SER A 106 -10.03 3.59 -5.39
C SER A 106 -10.61 3.75 -6.80
N VAL A 107 -11.54 2.89 -7.19
CA VAL A 107 -12.18 2.89 -8.52
C VAL A 107 -13.69 3.01 -8.45
N LYS A 108 -14.31 2.73 -7.31
CA LYS A 108 -15.76 2.86 -7.08
C LYS A 108 -16.06 3.27 -5.63
N GLY A 109 -17.08 4.13 -5.45
CA GLY A 109 -17.57 4.51 -4.13
C GLY A 109 -18.64 3.55 -3.63
N PHE A 110 -18.68 3.30 -2.32
CA PHE A 110 -19.70 2.49 -1.67
C PHE A 110 -20.46 3.29 -0.63
N PRO A 111 -21.75 3.00 -0.38
CA PRO A 111 -22.51 3.60 0.71
C PRO A 111 -21.77 3.42 2.05
N LEU A 112 -21.83 4.41 2.93
CA LEU A 112 -21.23 4.41 4.24
C LEU A 112 -19.67 4.29 4.26
N SER A 113 -19.00 4.47 3.12
CA SER A 113 -17.55 4.32 2.96
C SER A 113 -16.88 5.56 2.36
N ALA A 114 -17.47 6.74 2.50
CA ALA A 114 -16.97 7.98 1.91
C ALA A 114 -15.50 8.26 2.27
N VAL A 115 -15.14 8.14 3.55
CA VAL A 115 -13.76 8.39 4.03
C VAL A 115 -12.75 7.44 3.39
N PHE A 116 -13.10 6.17 3.29
CA PHE A 116 -12.23 5.17 2.67
C PHE A 116 -12.05 5.41 1.17
N ALA A 117 -13.15 5.77 0.47
CA ALA A 117 -13.10 6.15 -0.93
C ALA A 117 -12.23 7.38 -1.15
N MET A 118 -12.42 8.47 -0.38
CA MET A 118 -11.58 9.68 -0.47
C MET A 118 -10.09 9.35 -0.37
N GLY A 119 -9.69 8.55 0.63
CA GLY A 119 -8.30 8.16 0.83
C GLY A 119 -7.74 7.31 -0.32
N LYS A 120 -8.51 6.32 -0.80
CA LYS A 120 -8.07 5.40 -1.85
C LYS A 120 -8.10 6.01 -3.26
N PHE A 121 -9.08 6.83 -3.60
CA PHE A 121 -9.06 7.62 -4.85
C PHE A 121 -7.89 8.61 -4.85
N GLY A 122 -7.62 9.29 -3.71
CA GLY A 122 -6.45 10.15 -3.58
C GLY A 122 -5.13 9.39 -3.80
N LEU A 123 -5.01 8.19 -3.23
CA LEU A 123 -3.84 7.33 -3.44
C LEU A 123 -3.69 6.88 -4.90
N ARG A 124 -4.80 6.58 -5.59
CA ARG A 124 -4.81 6.27 -7.03
C ARG A 124 -4.37 7.46 -7.87
N GLY A 125 -4.89 8.67 -7.56
CA GLY A 125 -4.47 9.90 -8.23
C GLY A 125 -2.97 10.17 -8.08
N LEU A 126 -2.44 9.96 -6.87
CA LEU A 126 -1.00 10.03 -6.60
C LEU A 126 -0.23 9.02 -7.47
N ALA A 127 -0.62 7.75 -7.47
CA ALA A 127 0.04 6.70 -8.25
C ALA A 127 0.07 7.03 -9.75
N GLN A 128 -1.06 7.51 -10.28
CA GLN A 128 -1.20 7.87 -11.68
C GLN A 128 -0.30 9.05 -12.08
N SER A 129 -0.17 10.04 -11.21
CA SER A 129 0.73 11.18 -11.40
C SER A 129 2.20 10.74 -11.37
N LEU A 130 2.57 9.98 -10.33
CA LEU A 130 3.93 9.48 -10.16
C LEU A 130 4.36 8.55 -11.30
N ALA A 131 3.45 7.72 -11.83
CA ALA A 131 3.77 6.84 -12.97
C ALA A 131 4.16 7.67 -14.21
N ARG A 132 3.43 8.75 -14.51
CA ARG A 132 3.76 9.64 -15.64
C ARG A 132 5.07 10.39 -15.44
N GLU A 133 5.36 10.79 -14.21
CA GLU A 133 6.56 11.53 -13.87
C GLU A 133 7.81 10.65 -13.79
N LEU A 134 7.71 9.47 -13.19
CA LEU A 134 8.87 8.67 -12.75
C LEU A 134 9.19 7.46 -13.65
N HIS A 135 8.22 6.92 -14.39
CA HIS A 135 8.53 5.85 -15.36
C HIS A 135 9.60 6.25 -16.37
N PRO A 136 9.56 7.46 -16.99
CA PRO A 136 10.63 7.91 -17.88
C PRO A 136 12.00 8.02 -17.20
N GLN A 137 12.02 8.11 -15.87
CA GLN A 137 13.23 8.20 -15.05
C GLN A 137 13.65 6.85 -14.44
N ASN A 138 13.12 5.75 -15.00
CA ASN A 138 13.45 4.39 -14.60
C ASN A 138 13.01 4.02 -13.17
N ILE A 139 11.92 4.61 -12.68
CA ILE A 139 11.30 4.23 -11.41
C ILE A 139 9.91 3.69 -11.71
N HIS A 140 9.69 2.42 -11.40
CA HIS A 140 8.43 1.74 -11.66
C HIS A 140 7.42 2.04 -10.56
N ILE A 141 6.29 2.60 -10.93
CA ILE A 141 5.17 2.88 -10.01
C ILE A 141 4.09 1.84 -10.23
N GLY A 142 3.62 1.23 -9.15
CA GLY A 142 2.52 0.27 -9.18
C GLY A 142 1.38 0.67 -8.24
N HIS A 143 0.14 0.62 -8.72
CA HIS A 143 -1.07 0.77 -7.94
C HIS A 143 -1.84 -0.55 -7.96
N PHE A 144 -2.06 -1.13 -6.78
CA PHE A 144 -2.68 -2.45 -6.64
C PHE A 144 -4.10 -2.31 -6.09
N VAL A 145 -5.09 -2.53 -6.92
CA VAL A 145 -6.51 -2.54 -6.53
C VAL A 145 -6.87 -3.93 -6.01
N ILE A 146 -6.99 -4.06 -4.71
CA ILE A 146 -7.43 -5.31 -4.07
C ILE A 146 -8.96 -5.27 -3.94
N ASP A 147 -9.65 -5.93 -4.86
CA ASP A 147 -11.11 -5.90 -4.94
C ASP A 147 -11.71 -7.20 -4.39
N GLY A 148 -11.75 -7.31 -3.08
CA GLY A 148 -12.33 -8.43 -2.36
C GLY A 148 -11.86 -8.54 -0.92
N GLY A 149 -12.41 -9.51 -0.20
CA GLY A 149 -11.92 -9.91 1.11
C GLY A 149 -10.64 -10.72 0.98
N ILE A 150 -9.64 -10.45 1.82
CA ILE A 150 -8.41 -11.26 1.89
C ILE A 150 -8.62 -12.32 2.96
N SER A 151 -8.22 -13.57 2.67
CA SER A 151 -8.26 -14.65 3.65
C SER A 151 -7.35 -14.36 4.84
N ALA A 152 -7.76 -14.80 6.03
CA ALA A 152 -7.02 -14.57 7.24
C ALA A 152 -7.32 -15.67 8.26
N SER A 153 -6.36 -16.51 8.56
CA SER A 153 -6.52 -17.66 9.46
C SER A 153 -6.97 -17.30 10.88
N HIS A 154 -6.65 -16.09 11.35
CA HIS A 154 -7.01 -15.57 12.67
C HIS A 154 -8.40 -14.94 12.74
N ARG A 155 -9.16 -14.94 11.63
CA ARG A 155 -10.53 -14.40 11.54
C ARG A 155 -11.47 -15.45 11.01
N GLU A 156 -12.44 -15.86 11.80
CA GLU A 156 -13.36 -16.93 11.42
C GLU A 156 -14.10 -16.61 10.11
N GLU A 157 -14.58 -15.36 9.98
CA GLU A 157 -15.32 -14.88 8.81
C GLU A 157 -14.46 -14.76 7.55
N ARG A 158 -13.16 -15.00 7.66
CA ARG A 158 -12.18 -14.92 6.56
C ARG A 158 -11.32 -16.17 6.41
N LYS A 159 -11.73 -17.27 7.00
CA LYS A 159 -11.10 -18.56 6.72
C LYS A 159 -11.47 -19.01 5.31
N GLU A 160 -10.47 -19.48 4.59
CA GLU A 160 -10.68 -20.10 3.28
C GLU A 160 -11.42 -21.43 3.45
N ASP A 161 -12.44 -21.65 2.63
CA ASP A 161 -13.31 -22.83 2.64
C ASP A 161 -13.25 -23.64 1.34
N GLY A 162 -12.27 -23.37 0.49
CA GLY A 162 -12.08 -24.00 -0.81
C GLY A 162 -12.97 -23.42 -1.92
N SER A 163 -13.76 -22.41 -1.64
CA SER A 163 -14.62 -21.76 -2.66
C SER A 163 -13.90 -20.69 -3.47
N TYR A 164 -12.70 -20.27 -3.03
CA TYR A 164 -11.93 -19.17 -3.63
C TYR A 164 -12.70 -17.84 -3.74
N LYS A 165 -13.62 -17.61 -2.80
CA LYS A 165 -14.36 -16.33 -2.68
C LYS A 165 -13.58 -15.25 -1.95
N LEU A 166 -12.45 -15.60 -1.34
CA LEU A 166 -11.49 -14.70 -0.72
C LEU A 166 -10.20 -14.70 -1.52
N LEU A 167 -9.52 -13.56 -1.50
CA LEU A 167 -8.17 -13.44 -2.04
C LEU A 167 -7.18 -14.14 -1.10
N ASP A 168 -6.34 -14.99 -1.65
CA ASP A 168 -5.22 -15.60 -0.94
C ASP A 168 -4.07 -14.57 -0.83
N PRO A 169 -3.54 -14.28 0.37
CA PRO A 169 -2.45 -13.31 0.55
C PRO A 169 -1.18 -13.71 -0.19
N ASP A 170 -0.87 -15.00 -0.33
CA ASP A 170 0.32 -15.48 -1.03
C ASP A 170 0.18 -15.27 -2.54
N GLU A 171 -1.03 -15.48 -3.09
CA GLU A 171 -1.29 -15.19 -4.51
C GLU A 171 -1.28 -13.68 -4.81
N ILE A 172 -1.72 -12.85 -3.85
CA ILE A 172 -1.50 -11.40 -3.93
C ILE A 172 0.01 -11.10 -3.96
N ALA A 173 0.81 -11.68 -3.07
CA ALA A 173 2.25 -11.45 -3.01
C ALA A 173 2.96 -11.89 -4.30
N LYS A 174 2.57 -13.03 -4.90
CA LYS A 174 3.06 -13.46 -6.22
C LYS A 174 2.75 -12.45 -7.31
N SER A 175 1.56 -11.82 -7.26
CA SER A 175 1.18 -10.76 -8.21
C SER A 175 2.07 -9.53 -8.06
N TYR A 176 2.44 -9.13 -6.82
CA TYR A 176 3.41 -8.06 -6.58
C TYR A 176 4.79 -8.41 -7.12
N LEU A 177 5.25 -9.65 -6.91
CA LEU A 177 6.54 -10.12 -7.44
C LEU A 177 6.56 -10.13 -8.96
N HIS A 178 5.50 -10.63 -9.60
CA HIS A 178 5.37 -10.61 -11.06
C HIS A 178 5.37 -9.17 -11.60
N PHE A 179 4.67 -8.25 -10.94
CA PHE A 179 4.65 -6.84 -11.31
C PHE A 179 6.04 -6.19 -11.21
N TYR A 180 6.78 -6.50 -10.14
CA TYR A 180 8.16 -6.07 -9.96
C TYR A 180 9.09 -6.57 -11.07
N GLN A 181 8.88 -7.79 -11.56
CA GLN A 181 9.69 -8.42 -12.59
C GLN A 181 9.33 -8.00 -14.02
N GLN A 182 8.31 -7.15 -14.21
CA GLN A 182 7.92 -6.72 -15.55
C GLN A 182 9.07 -6.05 -16.31
N HIS A 183 9.20 -6.43 -17.58
CA HIS A 183 10.15 -5.76 -18.46
C HIS A 183 9.70 -4.32 -18.76
N LYS A 184 10.65 -3.39 -18.84
CA LYS A 184 10.38 -1.94 -19.04
C LYS A 184 9.53 -1.61 -20.26
N SER A 185 9.60 -2.43 -21.32
CA SER A 185 8.79 -2.22 -22.52
C SER A 185 7.30 -2.45 -22.32
N SER A 186 6.91 -3.00 -21.15
CA SER A 186 5.52 -3.37 -20.83
C SER A 186 5.17 -3.11 -19.38
N TRP A 187 5.72 -2.07 -18.78
CA TRP A 187 5.37 -1.67 -17.43
C TRP A 187 3.90 -1.28 -17.32
N SER A 188 3.18 -1.98 -16.48
CA SER A 188 1.86 -1.55 -15.99
C SER A 188 2.04 -0.52 -14.88
N TRP A 189 1.09 0.39 -14.70
CA TRP A 189 1.04 1.28 -13.55
C TRP A 189 -0.07 0.89 -12.56
N GLU A 190 -1.04 0.08 -13.00
CA GLU A 190 -2.18 -0.37 -12.19
C GLU A 190 -2.50 -1.83 -12.50
N ILE A 191 -2.84 -2.60 -11.47
CA ILE A 191 -3.36 -3.95 -11.58
C ILE A 191 -4.53 -4.11 -10.60
N GLU A 192 -5.58 -4.83 -11.01
CA GLU A 192 -6.70 -5.18 -10.17
C GLU A 192 -6.72 -6.69 -9.90
N LEU A 193 -6.82 -7.06 -8.62
CA LEU A 193 -6.90 -8.43 -8.16
C LEU A 193 -8.23 -8.65 -7.45
N ARG A 194 -8.97 -9.68 -7.85
CA ARG A 194 -10.27 -10.03 -7.27
C ARG A 194 -10.49 -11.53 -7.23
N PRO A 195 -11.31 -12.04 -6.31
CA PRO A 195 -11.78 -13.41 -6.38
C PRO A 195 -12.58 -13.65 -7.67
N TRP A 196 -12.50 -14.83 -8.23
CA TRP A 196 -13.17 -15.18 -9.49
C TRP A 196 -14.71 -15.03 -9.44
N VAL A 197 -15.30 -15.10 -8.25
CA VAL A 197 -16.76 -14.97 -8.02
C VAL A 197 -17.21 -13.52 -7.76
N GLU A 198 -16.28 -12.56 -7.64
CA GLU A 198 -16.62 -11.16 -7.39
C GLU A 198 -17.31 -10.55 -8.59
N LYS A 199 -18.41 -9.83 -8.35
CA LYS A 199 -19.19 -9.18 -9.42
C LYS A 199 -18.65 -7.78 -9.70
N PHE A 200 -18.65 -7.43 -10.99
CA PHE A 200 -18.28 -6.10 -11.46
C PHE A 200 -19.31 -5.02 -11.13
#